data_1421bafaa1e88bde6e6af5cd2aa310d1
#
_entry.id   1421bafaa1e88bde6e6af5cd2aa310d1
#
_cell.length_a   1.000
_cell.length_b   1.000
_cell.length_c   1.000
_cell.angle_alpha   90.00
_cell.angle_beta   90.00
_cell.angle_gamma   90.00
#
_symmetry.space_group_name_H-M   'P 1'
#
loop_
_entity.id
_entity.type
_entity.pdbx_description
1 polymer ?
#
loop_
_entity_poly.entity_id
_entity_poly.type
_entity_poly.pdbx_seq_one_letter_code
_entity_poly.pdbx_strand_id
1 'polypeptide(L)'
;MPKLACVAGEPSGDLLAAPVLSALNQIPDMSGLEVYGIGGPRMQAEGMRSDWPMETLSVRGYVEAIKQLPAILKLRKELIQNLLHEGRPDVYLGIDAPDFNLGVELQLRKAGIPTLHLVSPSIWAWRAGRIKKISQAVERMLCIFPFETEIYDKAGVASTYVGHPLASEIPLEPNIQQAREKICHHLKLQKSSLEGLVIAVLPGSRGSEIELIAPVFFETMQLLTERLKGQKLHFLIPVATPRLREPLEQ
;
A
#
# COMPACT_ATOMS: atom_id res chain seq x y z
N MET A 1 -0.61 7.46 28.31
CA MET A 1 -0.02 7.66 26.98
C MET A 1 -1.05 7.21 25.96
N PRO A 2 -1.32 8.00 24.93
CA PRO A 2 -2.26 7.60 23.90
C PRO A 2 -1.75 6.37 23.12
N LYS A 3 -2.68 5.51 22.71
CA LYS A 3 -2.39 4.25 22.04
C LYS A 3 -3.10 4.16 20.69
N LEU A 4 -2.34 3.94 19.63
CA LEU A 4 -2.84 3.75 18.28
C LEU A 4 -2.52 2.33 17.80
N ALA A 5 -3.54 1.53 17.56
CA ALA A 5 -3.34 0.25 16.88
C ALA A 5 -3.47 0.43 15.36
N CYS A 6 -2.50 -0.06 14.60
CA CYS A 6 -2.48 0.04 13.13
C CYS A 6 -2.36 -1.33 12.48
N VAL A 7 -3.04 -1.52 11.34
CA VAL A 7 -2.88 -2.74 10.53
C VAL A 7 -2.75 -2.39 9.05
N ALA A 8 -1.57 -2.65 8.51
CA ALA A 8 -1.29 -2.67 7.07
C ALA A 8 -1.02 -4.12 6.64
N GLY A 9 -1.79 -4.62 5.69
CA GLY A 9 -1.72 -6.01 5.24
C GLY A 9 -0.75 -6.27 4.08
N GLU A 10 -0.26 -5.22 3.42
CA GLU A 10 0.59 -5.31 2.23
C GLU A 10 1.65 -4.18 2.22
N PRO A 11 2.74 -4.34 1.44
CA PRO A 11 3.76 -3.29 1.28
C PRO A 11 3.21 -1.95 0.77
N SER A 12 2.11 -1.97 0.00
CA SER A 12 1.39 -0.76 -0.42
C SER A 12 0.79 0.00 0.77
N GLY A 13 0.17 -0.71 1.70
CA GLY A 13 -0.36 -0.14 2.93
C GLY A 13 0.73 0.40 3.84
N ASP A 14 1.85 -0.32 3.98
CA ASP A 14 3.04 0.12 4.72
C ASP A 14 3.61 1.43 4.17
N LEU A 15 3.68 1.56 2.84
CA LEU A 15 4.10 2.77 2.14
C LEU A 15 3.17 3.96 2.43
N LEU A 16 1.86 3.73 2.45
CA LEU A 16 0.86 4.78 2.66
C LEU A 16 0.74 5.20 4.13
N ALA A 17 0.98 4.28 5.05
CA ALA A 17 0.86 4.54 6.49
C ALA A 17 2.09 5.21 7.10
N ALA A 18 3.30 4.91 6.63
CA ALA A 18 4.52 5.46 7.20
C ALA A 18 4.52 7.01 7.23
N PRO A 19 4.13 7.75 6.18
CA PRO A 19 4.03 9.21 6.24
C PRO A 19 3.01 9.71 7.27
N VAL A 20 1.93 8.95 7.53
CA VAL A 20 0.95 9.31 8.57
C VAL A 20 1.59 9.21 9.95
N LEU A 21 2.33 8.14 10.23
CA LEU A 21 3.06 7.97 11.49
C LEU A 21 4.14 9.03 11.66
N SER A 22 4.89 9.31 10.60
CA SER A 22 5.89 10.40 10.60
C SER A 22 5.28 11.74 10.95
N ALA A 23 4.12 12.06 10.38
CA ALA A 23 3.40 13.30 10.68
C ALA A 23 2.89 13.34 12.13
N LEU A 24 2.36 12.22 12.65
CA LEU A 24 1.91 12.13 14.04
C LEU A 24 3.06 12.34 15.03
N ASN A 25 4.25 11.81 14.74
CA ASN A 25 5.45 12.00 15.55
C ASN A 25 5.91 13.48 15.63
N GLN A 26 5.48 14.32 14.67
CA GLN A 26 5.81 15.76 14.65
C GLN A 26 4.80 16.62 15.42
N ILE A 27 3.68 16.06 15.85
CA ILE A 27 2.65 16.78 16.61
C ILE A 27 3.03 16.77 18.10
N PRO A 28 3.26 17.93 18.74
CA PRO A 28 3.69 17.99 20.14
C PRO A 28 2.75 17.25 21.12
N ASP A 29 1.44 17.37 20.89
CA ASP A 29 0.41 16.74 21.73
C ASP A 29 0.37 15.21 21.58
N MET A 30 1.02 14.66 20.56
CA MET A 30 1.18 13.21 20.33
C MET A 30 2.52 12.67 20.87
N SER A 31 3.26 13.49 21.62
CA SER A 31 4.48 13.04 22.28
C SER A 31 4.20 11.83 23.19
N GLY A 32 4.89 10.72 22.93
CA GLY A 32 4.68 9.47 23.64
C GLY A 32 3.52 8.60 23.14
N LEU A 33 3.02 8.86 21.92
CA LEU A 33 2.07 7.96 21.24
C LEU A 33 2.68 6.56 21.08
N GLU A 34 2.05 5.56 21.66
CA GLU A 34 2.40 4.16 21.44
C GLU A 34 1.68 3.67 20.17
N VAL A 35 2.45 3.27 19.13
CA VAL A 35 1.92 2.71 17.89
C VAL A 35 2.29 1.23 17.79
N TYR A 36 1.31 0.36 17.59
CA TYR A 36 1.53 -1.10 17.53
C TYR A 36 0.49 -1.80 16.64
N GLY A 37 0.73 -3.08 16.34
CA GLY A 37 -0.16 -3.93 15.56
C GLY A 37 0.52 -4.71 14.46
N ILE A 38 0.13 -4.52 13.19
CA ILE A 38 0.71 -5.19 12.02
C ILE A 38 1.17 -4.14 11.02
N GLY A 39 2.47 -4.08 10.76
CA GLY A 39 3.06 -3.14 9.82
C GLY A 39 4.37 -3.65 9.25
N GLY A 40 4.77 -3.06 8.14
CA GLY A 40 6.01 -3.37 7.46
C GLY A 40 7.19 -2.54 7.94
N PRO A 41 8.34 -2.69 7.28
CA PRO A 41 9.59 -2.02 7.69
C PRO A 41 9.54 -0.50 7.66
N ARG A 42 8.66 0.10 6.81
CA ARG A 42 8.52 1.56 6.74
C ARG A 42 7.80 2.12 7.98
N MET A 43 6.69 1.50 8.38
CA MET A 43 5.99 1.87 9.61
C MET A 43 6.85 1.62 10.85
N GLN A 44 7.63 0.54 10.87
CA GLN A 44 8.56 0.24 11.97
C GLN A 44 9.69 1.27 12.05
N ALA A 45 10.18 1.80 10.92
CA ALA A 45 11.16 2.89 10.90
C ALA A 45 10.61 4.19 11.53
N GLU A 46 9.29 4.39 11.51
CA GLU A 46 8.60 5.52 12.18
C GLU A 46 8.23 5.22 13.64
N GLY A 47 8.76 4.15 14.23
CA GLY A 47 8.60 3.81 15.64
C GLY A 47 7.43 2.87 15.97
N MET A 48 6.75 2.31 14.98
CA MET A 48 5.70 1.32 15.22
C MET A 48 6.30 -0.02 15.69
N ARG A 49 5.69 -0.64 16.70
CA ARG A 49 5.94 -2.02 17.09
C ARG A 49 5.02 -2.96 16.29
N SER A 50 5.59 -3.81 15.44
CA SER A 50 4.83 -4.84 14.73
C SER A 50 4.82 -6.13 15.56
N ASP A 51 3.66 -6.49 16.11
CA ASP A 51 3.49 -7.65 16.99
C ASP A 51 3.26 -8.94 16.21
N TRP A 52 2.86 -8.84 14.94
CA TRP A 52 2.67 -9.96 14.00
C TRP A 52 3.29 -9.66 12.65
N PRO A 53 3.76 -10.69 11.92
CA PRO A 53 4.37 -10.50 10.60
C PRO A 53 3.33 -10.10 9.56
N MET A 54 3.59 -8.97 8.86
CA MET A 54 2.73 -8.47 7.78
C MET A 54 2.59 -9.49 6.63
N GLU A 55 3.61 -10.30 6.41
CA GLU A 55 3.66 -11.33 5.36
C GLU A 55 2.51 -12.34 5.46
N THR A 56 1.96 -12.56 6.66
CA THR A 56 0.80 -13.43 6.87
C THR A 56 -0.44 -12.91 6.15
N LEU A 57 -0.55 -11.59 5.95
CA LEU A 57 -1.67 -10.94 5.26
C LEU A 57 -1.37 -10.71 3.77
N SER A 58 -0.09 -10.67 3.38
CA SER A 58 0.36 -10.41 2.01
C SER A 58 0.24 -11.65 1.13
N VAL A 59 -0.98 -12.10 0.87
CA VAL A 59 -1.23 -13.32 0.10
C VAL A 59 -1.18 -13.04 -1.39
N ARG A 60 -0.43 -13.84 -2.14
CA ARG A 60 -0.20 -13.70 -3.58
C ARG A 60 -0.87 -14.82 -4.36
N GLY A 61 -2.00 -14.49 -5.00
CA GLY A 61 -2.73 -15.42 -5.87
C GLY A 61 -3.88 -16.17 -5.18
N TYR A 62 -4.87 -16.60 -6.00
CA TYR A 62 -6.11 -17.21 -5.49
C TYR A 62 -5.88 -18.52 -4.73
N VAL A 63 -4.97 -19.37 -5.22
CA VAL A 63 -4.69 -20.68 -4.62
C VAL A 63 -4.00 -20.51 -3.26
N GLU A 64 -3.04 -19.60 -3.16
CA GLU A 64 -2.37 -19.29 -1.92
C GLU A 64 -3.31 -18.62 -0.92
N ALA A 65 -4.21 -17.74 -1.40
CA ALA A 65 -5.24 -17.11 -0.57
C ALA A 65 -6.13 -18.15 0.11
N ILE A 66 -6.57 -19.17 -0.61
CA ILE A 66 -7.40 -20.25 -0.06
C ILE A 66 -6.61 -21.06 0.97
N LYS A 67 -5.34 -21.39 0.69
CA LYS A 67 -4.48 -22.15 1.62
C LYS A 67 -4.16 -21.36 2.89
N GLN A 68 -3.98 -20.04 2.80
CA GLN A 68 -3.64 -19.20 3.94
C GLN A 68 -4.86 -18.67 4.70
N LEU A 69 -6.08 -18.85 4.18
CA LEU A 69 -7.29 -18.37 4.81
C LEU A 69 -7.44 -18.78 6.29
N PRO A 70 -7.16 -20.03 6.70
CA PRO A 70 -7.22 -20.41 8.12
C PRO A 70 -6.24 -19.63 9.00
N ALA A 71 -5.01 -19.40 8.53
CA ALA A 71 -4.00 -18.62 9.23
C ALA A 71 -4.41 -17.14 9.37
N ILE A 72 -4.95 -16.55 8.31
CA ILE A 72 -5.47 -15.17 8.31
C ILE A 72 -6.64 -15.02 9.28
N LEU A 73 -7.56 -15.97 9.30
CA LEU A 73 -8.70 -15.96 10.22
C LEU A 73 -8.26 -16.13 11.68
N LYS A 74 -7.28 -17.00 11.93
CA LYS A 74 -6.67 -17.18 13.25
C LYS A 74 -6.00 -15.90 13.72
N LEU A 75 -5.14 -15.31 12.89
CA LEU A 75 -4.46 -14.04 13.15
C LEU A 75 -5.48 -12.93 13.46
N ARG A 76 -6.55 -12.81 12.66
CA ARG A 76 -7.59 -11.81 12.91
C ARG A 76 -8.27 -12.01 14.25
N LYS A 77 -8.55 -13.26 14.64
CA LYS A 77 -9.15 -13.57 15.94
C LYS A 77 -8.22 -13.22 17.09
N GLU A 78 -6.95 -13.58 17.00
CA GLU A 78 -5.92 -13.26 18.00
C GLU A 78 -5.73 -11.76 18.15
N LEU A 79 -5.62 -11.03 17.03
CA LEU A 79 -5.52 -9.57 17.03
C LEU A 79 -6.74 -8.93 17.71
N ILE A 80 -7.96 -9.33 17.36
CA ILE A 80 -9.18 -8.79 17.97
C ILE A 80 -9.20 -9.07 19.48
N GLN A 81 -8.85 -10.27 19.91
CA GLN A 81 -8.79 -10.61 21.32
C GLN A 81 -7.76 -9.75 22.06
N ASN A 82 -6.57 -9.58 21.52
CA ASN A 82 -5.56 -8.72 22.10
C ASN A 82 -6.05 -7.28 22.23
N LEU A 83 -6.58 -6.69 21.13
CA LEU A 83 -7.04 -5.31 21.10
C LEU A 83 -8.28 -5.03 21.97
N LEU A 84 -9.06 -6.04 22.31
CA LEU A 84 -10.22 -5.90 23.21
C LEU A 84 -9.84 -6.00 24.69
N HIS A 85 -8.70 -6.61 25.02
CA HIS A 85 -8.29 -6.89 26.40
C HIS A 85 -6.97 -6.20 26.79
N GLU A 86 -5.83 -6.85 26.53
CA GLU A 86 -4.52 -6.41 27.00
C GLU A 86 -3.98 -5.21 26.24
N GLY A 87 -4.14 -5.24 24.94
CA GLY A 87 -3.66 -4.21 24.01
C GLY A 87 -4.76 -3.24 23.58
N ARG A 88 -5.67 -2.81 24.48
CA ARG A 88 -6.76 -1.92 24.12
C ARG A 88 -6.25 -0.55 23.66
N PRO A 89 -6.50 -0.15 22.38
CA PRO A 89 -6.10 1.15 21.87
C PRO A 89 -7.16 2.22 22.18
N ASP A 90 -6.73 3.48 22.12
CA ASP A 90 -7.65 4.63 22.08
C ASP A 90 -8.28 4.80 20.70
N VAL A 91 -7.54 4.44 19.64
CA VAL A 91 -7.99 4.49 18.25
C VAL A 91 -7.40 3.31 17.47
N TYR A 92 -8.18 2.75 16.56
CA TYR A 92 -7.72 1.77 15.57
C TYR A 92 -7.67 2.38 14.17
N LEU A 93 -6.58 2.18 13.43
CA LEU A 93 -6.41 2.60 12.06
C LEU A 93 -6.16 1.37 11.16
N GLY A 94 -7.17 0.96 10.41
CA GLY A 94 -7.00 0.00 9.32
C GLY A 94 -6.45 0.68 8.07
N ILE A 95 -5.43 0.09 7.44
CA ILE A 95 -4.82 0.64 6.23
C ILE A 95 -5.00 -0.37 5.11
N ASP A 96 -5.80 0.01 4.08
CA ASP A 96 -6.11 -0.88 2.96
C ASP A 96 -6.61 -2.27 3.44
N ALA A 97 -6.38 -3.35 2.69
CA ALA A 97 -6.76 -4.73 3.04
C ALA A 97 -8.19 -4.84 3.64
N PRO A 98 -9.24 -4.34 2.97
CA PRO A 98 -10.58 -4.17 3.56
C PRO A 98 -11.24 -5.50 3.94
N ASP A 99 -10.86 -6.61 3.32
CA ASP A 99 -11.39 -7.93 3.66
C ASP A 99 -10.90 -8.41 5.04
N PHE A 100 -9.75 -7.92 5.50
CA PHE A 100 -9.23 -8.15 6.84
C PHE A 100 -9.70 -7.06 7.80
N ASN A 101 -9.37 -5.79 7.51
CA ASN A 101 -9.55 -4.65 8.41
C ASN A 101 -11.01 -4.38 8.77
N LEU A 102 -11.94 -4.40 7.81
CA LEU A 102 -13.38 -4.19 8.09
C LEU A 102 -13.95 -5.23 9.08
N GLY A 103 -13.34 -6.41 9.16
CA GLY A 103 -13.72 -7.42 10.14
C GLY A 103 -13.25 -7.09 11.56
N VAL A 104 -12.05 -6.54 11.69
CA VAL A 104 -11.47 -6.07 12.96
C VAL A 104 -12.21 -4.82 13.43
N GLU A 105 -12.32 -3.82 12.56
CA GLU A 105 -12.99 -2.55 12.83
C GLU A 105 -14.41 -2.73 13.34
N LEU A 106 -15.19 -3.64 12.73
CA LEU A 106 -16.55 -3.93 13.17
C LEU A 106 -16.61 -4.42 14.62
N GLN A 107 -15.67 -5.26 15.06
CA GLN A 107 -15.65 -5.76 16.42
C GLN A 107 -15.18 -4.69 17.41
N LEU A 108 -14.17 -3.92 17.04
CA LEU A 108 -13.64 -2.85 17.87
C LEU A 108 -14.66 -1.72 18.05
N ARG A 109 -15.35 -1.32 16.98
CA ARG A 109 -16.42 -0.32 17.04
C ARG A 109 -17.57 -0.75 17.94
N LYS A 110 -17.97 -2.02 17.88
CA LYS A 110 -18.98 -2.58 18.81
C LYS A 110 -18.56 -2.52 20.27
N ALA A 111 -17.25 -2.56 20.52
CA ALA A 111 -16.66 -2.43 21.85
C ALA A 111 -16.39 -0.98 22.27
N GLY A 112 -16.84 0.00 21.46
CA GLY A 112 -16.67 1.43 21.73
C GLY A 112 -15.26 1.96 21.48
N ILE A 113 -14.46 1.28 20.64
CA ILE A 113 -13.15 1.77 20.20
C ILE A 113 -13.33 2.49 18.88
N PRO A 114 -12.94 3.77 18.74
CA PRO A 114 -12.97 4.52 17.50
C PRO A 114 -12.17 3.84 16.39
N THR A 115 -12.73 3.75 15.20
CA THR A 115 -12.12 3.06 14.04
C THR A 115 -12.01 3.99 12.86
N LEU A 116 -10.80 4.11 12.33
CA LEU A 116 -10.49 4.83 11.11
C LEU A 116 -10.03 3.84 10.05
N HIS A 117 -10.36 4.10 8.79
CA HIS A 117 -9.86 3.28 7.68
C HIS A 117 -9.21 4.19 6.64
N LEU A 118 -7.94 3.97 6.38
CA LEU A 118 -7.18 4.67 5.35
C LEU A 118 -7.17 3.85 4.07
N VAL A 119 -7.44 4.47 2.96
CA VAL A 119 -7.62 3.92 1.62
C VAL A 119 -9.02 3.30 1.43
N SER A 120 -9.89 4.03 0.77
CA SER A 120 -11.22 3.55 0.40
C SER A 120 -11.13 2.30 -0.47
N PRO A 121 -11.84 1.21 -0.14
CA PRO A 121 -12.04 0.13 -1.10
C PRO A 121 -12.72 0.66 -2.36
N SER A 122 -12.38 0.12 -3.53
CA SER A 122 -12.92 0.54 -4.84
C SER A 122 -14.42 0.23 -5.00
N ILE A 123 -15.25 0.70 -4.05
CA ILE A 123 -16.71 0.48 -4.04
C ILE A 123 -17.42 1.17 -5.19
N TRP A 124 -16.81 2.22 -5.74
CA TRP A 124 -17.29 2.95 -6.90
C TRP A 124 -17.19 2.15 -8.21
N ALA A 125 -16.29 1.17 -8.28
CA ALA A 125 -16.07 0.39 -9.49
C ALA A 125 -16.94 -0.88 -9.57
N TRP A 126 -17.11 -1.65 -8.48
CA TRP A 126 -17.69 -3.00 -8.59
C TRP A 126 -18.28 -3.61 -7.30
N ARG A 127 -18.14 -2.98 -6.15
CA ARG A 127 -18.62 -3.53 -4.86
C ARG A 127 -19.42 -2.53 -4.04
N ALA A 128 -20.37 -1.85 -4.66
CA ALA A 128 -21.24 -0.86 -4.00
C ALA A 128 -21.92 -1.40 -2.72
N GLY A 129 -22.28 -2.69 -2.67
CA GLY A 129 -22.85 -3.31 -1.48
C GLY A 129 -21.95 -3.31 -0.23
N ARG A 130 -20.64 -3.09 -0.37
CA ARG A 130 -19.72 -2.97 0.77
C ARG A 130 -19.96 -1.73 1.62
N ILE A 131 -20.59 -0.69 1.07
CA ILE A 131 -20.87 0.56 1.79
C ILE A 131 -21.61 0.31 3.11
N LYS A 132 -22.56 -0.62 3.11
CA LYS A 132 -23.32 -1.00 4.31
C LYS A 132 -22.43 -1.63 5.39
N LYS A 133 -21.46 -2.45 5.00
CA LYS A 133 -20.49 -3.02 5.95
C LYS A 133 -19.54 -1.96 6.47
N ILE A 134 -19.07 -1.07 5.61
CA ILE A 134 -18.20 0.05 5.97
C ILE A 134 -18.87 0.96 6.98
N SER A 135 -20.14 1.35 6.75
CA SER A 135 -20.89 2.23 7.67
C SER A 135 -21.03 1.65 9.08
N GLN A 136 -21.02 0.33 9.21
CA GLN A 136 -21.08 -0.34 10.51
C GLN A 136 -19.69 -0.52 11.16
N ALA A 137 -18.64 -0.64 10.35
CA ALA A 137 -17.31 -0.98 10.82
C ALA A 137 -16.44 0.25 11.07
N VAL A 138 -16.60 1.30 10.26
CA VAL A 138 -15.71 2.46 10.22
C VAL A 138 -16.43 3.70 10.75
N GLU A 139 -15.79 4.40 11.67
CA GLU A 139 -16.29 5.69 12.15
C GLU A 139 -16.00 6.81 11.14
N ARG A 140 -14.78 6.80 10.57
CA ARG A 140 -14.39 7.75 9.52
C ARG A 140 -13.48 7.09 8.48
N MET A 141 -13.83 7.28 7.21
CA MET A 141 -13.04 6.86 6.06
C MET A 141 -12.06 7.97 5.68
N LEU A 142 -10.78 7.63 5.54
CA LEU A 142 -9.73 8.53 5.08
C LEU A 142 -9.43 8.22 3.61
N CYS A 143 -9.96 9.07 2.72
CA CYS A 143 -9.94 8.87 1.28
C CYS A 143 -8.67 9.46 0.66
N ILE A 144 -8.02 8.72 -0.22
CA ILE A 144 -6.84 9.19 -0.95
C ILE A 144 -7.18 9.86 -2.29
N PHE A 145 -8.44 9.71 -2.75
CA PHE A 145 -8.94 10.39 -3.94
C PHE A 145 -10.13 11.28 -3.60
N PRO A 146 -10.22 12.51 -4.16
CA PRO A 146 -11.24 13.48 -3.77
C PRO A 146 -12.67 13.04 -4.13
N PHE A 147 -12.86 12.31 -5.23
CA PHE A 147 -14.19 11.87 -5.67
C PHE A 147 -14.82 10.80 -4.75
N GLU A 148 -14.03 10.14 -3.91
CA GLU A 148 -14.52 9.08 -3.02
C GLU A 148 -15.41 9.63 -1.90
N THR A 149 -15.14 10.85 -1.42
CA THR A 149 -15.91 11.45 -0.32
C THR A 149 -17.39 11.60 -0.65
N GLU A 150 -17.73 11.97 -1.89
CA GLU A 150 -19.14 12.08 -2.32
C GLU A 150 -19.92 10.77 -2.20
N ILE A 151 -19.25 9.63 -2.35
CA ILE A 151 -19.86 8.31 -2.25
C ILE A 151 -20.23 8.01 -0.79
N TYR A 152 -19.32 8.35 0.12
CA TYR A 152 -19.52 8.17 1.56
C TYR A 152 -20.54 9.14 2.12
N ASP A 153 -20.55 10.40 1.67
CA ASP A 153 -21.52 11.40 2.06
C ASP A 153 -22.96 10.98 1.69
N LYS A 154 -23.16 10.46 0.47
CA LYS A 154 -24.45 9.90 0.02
C LYS A 154 -24.92 8.71 0.87
N ALA A 155 -24.00 7.99 1.47
CA ALA A 155 -24.26 6.84 2.33
C ALA A 155 -24.33 7.18 3.82
N GLY A 156 -24.15 8.44 4.20
CA GLY A 156 -24.12 8.88 5.59
C GLY A 156 -22.92 8.37 6.39
N VAL A 157 -21.81 8.08 5.72
CA VAL A 157 -20.54 7.65 6.34
C VAL A 157 -19.59 8.84 6.39
N ALA A 158 -19.13 9.20 7.58
CA ALA A 158 -18.17 10.26 7.73
C ALA A 158 -16.88 9.95 6.95
N SER A 159 -16.44 10.87 6.10
CA SER A 159 -15.22 10.72 5.32
C SER A 159 -14.39 12.00 5.34
N THR A 160 -13.11 11.85 5.02
CA THR A 160 -12.17 12.97 4.86
C THR A 160 -11.21 12.66 3.72
N TYR A 161 -11.07 13.59 2.79
CA TYR A 161 -10.01 13.51 1.79
C TYR A 161 -8.68 13.89 2.42
N VAL A 162 -7.72 12.98 2.42
CA VAL A 162 -6.38 13.18 3.02
C VAL A 162 -5.27 13.30 1.97
N GLY A 163 -5.58 13.05 0.70
CA GLY A 163 -4.62 13.05 -0.39
C GLY A 163 -3.82 11.75 -0.49
N HIS A 164 -3.08 11.63 -1.58
CA HIS A 164 -2.19 10.49 -1.80
C HIS A 164 -0.75 10.91 -1.48
N PRO A 165 0.00 10.19 -0.60
CA PRO A 165 1.35 10.60 -0.19
C PRO A 165 2.31 10.85 -1.37
N LEU A 166 2.23 10.04 -2.42
CA LEU A 166 3.07 10.22 -3.62
C LEU A 166 2.84 11.57 -4.32
N ALA A 167 1.72 12.23 -4.11
CA ALA A 167 1.48 13.57 -4.66
C ALA A 167 2.42 14.63 -4.08
N SER A 168 2.92 14.41 -2.87
CA SER A 168 3.93 15.27 -2.24
C SER A 168 5.37 14.86 -2.58
N GLU A 169 5.58 13.60 -2.98
CA GLU A 169 6.91 13.07 -3.29
C GLU A 169 7.29 13.26 -4.75
N ILE A 170 6.29 13.21 -5.66
CA ILE A 170 6.53 13.32 -7.10
C ILE A 170 6.45 14.80 -7.50
N PRO A 171 7.56 15.42 -7.95
CA PRO A 171 7.54 16.81 -8.37
C PRO A 171 6.73 16.99 -9.66
N LEU A 172 5.94 18.08 -9.74
CA LEU A 172 5.19 18.43 -10.94
C LEU A 172 6.10 18.67 -12.14
N GLU A 173 7.28 19.24 -11.90
CA GLU A 173 8.32 19.47 -12.92
C GLU A 173 9.55 18.61 -12.58
N PRO A 174 9.64 17.39 -13.12
CA PRO A 174 10.74 16.51 -12.80
C PRO A 174 12.04 16.97 -13.49
N ASN A 175 13.14 17.00 -12.75
CA ASN A 175 14.46 17.21 -13.32
C ASN A 175 14.96 15.89 -13.93
N ILE A 176 14.77 15.73 -15.25
CA ILE A 176 15.11 14.51 -15.99
C ILE A 176 16.60 14.19 -15.89
N GLN A 177 17.47 15.20 -15.97
CA GLN A 177 18.91 15.00 -15.87
C GLN A 177 19.30 14.44 -14.49
N GLN A 178 18.79 15.05 -13.43
CA GLN A 178 19.05 14.57 -12.07
C GLN A 178 18.47 13.16 -11.84
N ALA A 179 17.31 12.85 -12.40
CA ALA A 179 16.71 11.52 -12.32
C ALA A 179 17.61 10.46 -13.01
N ARG A 180 18.11 10.77 -14.20
CA ARG A 180 19.05 9.88 -14.92
C ARG A 180 20.34 9.65 -14.14
N GLU A 181 20.91 10.70 -13.56
CA GLU A 181 22.12 10.59 -12.73
C GLU A 181 21.88 9.71 -11.50
N LYS A 182 20.74 9.87 -10.82
CA LYS A 182 20.36 9.02 -9.69
C LYS A 182 20.23 7.54 -10.08
N ILE A 183 19.61 7.27 -11.23
CA ILE A 183 19.45 5.90 -11.75
C ILE A 183 20.82 5.31 -12.11
N CYS A 184 21.67 6.06 -12.84
CA CYS A 184 23.01 5.61 -13.19
C CYS A 184 23.83 5.30 -11.93
N HIS A 185 23.78 6.16 -10.92
CA HIS A 185 24.45 5.93 -9.65
C HIS A 185 23.93 4.65 -8.95
N HIS A 186 22.62 4.48 -8.88
CA HIS A 186 21.99 3.31 -8.26
C HIS A 186 22.37 2.00 -8.96
N LEU A 187 22.40 2.02 -10.29
CA LEU A 187 22.80 0.86 -11.12
C LEU A 187 24.31 0.71 -11.30
N LYS A 188 25.13 1.58 -10.70
CA LYS A 188 26.59 1.63 -10.86
C LYS A 188 27.02 1.77 -12.33
N LEU A 189 26.26 2.52 -13.12
CA LEU A 189 26.54 2.82 -14.53
C LEU A 189 27.25 4.17 -14.65
N GLN A 190 27.94 4.39 -15.78
CA GLN A 190 28.49 5.69 -16.12
C GLN A 190 27.34 6.69 -16.40
N LYS A 191 27.56 7.98 -16.15
CA LYS A 191 26.53 9.04 -16.35
C LYS A 191 25.96 9.08 -17.77
N SER A 192 26.80 8.79 -18.77
CA SER A 192 26.42 8.73 -20.20
C SER A 192 25.70 7.45 -20.61
N SER A 193 25.61 6.45 -19.74
CA SER A 193 25.01 5.14 -20.09
C SER A 193 23.56 5.19 -20.47
N LEU A 194 22.80 6.20 -19.98
CA LEU A 194 21.37 6.40 -20.28
C LEU A 194 21.12 7.56 -21.23
N GLU A 195 22.07 7.88 -22.11
CA GLU A 195 21.84 8.84 -23.19
C GLU A 195 20.86 8.26 -24.23
N GLY A 196 19.93 9.09 -24.70
CA GLY A 196 18.89 8.68 -25.63
C GLY A 196 17.50 8.59 -24.99
N LEU A 197 16.65 7.76 -25.56
CA LEU A 197 15.29 7.55 -25.07
C LEU A 197 15.30 6.47 -23.97
N VAL A 198 14.88 6.84 -22.78
CA VAL A 198 14.71 5.93 -21.64
C VAL A 198 13.22 5.65 -21.46
N ILE A 199 12.85 4.38 -21.50
CA ILE A 199 11.47 3.90 -21.38
C ILE A 199 11.35 3.04 -20.13
N ALA A 200 10.48 3.42 -19.20
CA ALA A 200 10.12 2.59 -18.07
C ALA A 200 9.12 1.51 -18.50
N VAL A 201 9.39 0.26 -18.19
CA VAL A 201 8.54 -0.89 -18.50
C VAL A 201 8.05 -1.49 -17.19
N LEU A 202 6.74 -1.41 -16.94
CA LEU A 202 6.11 -1.76 -15.66
C LEU A 202 5.19 -2.97 -15.82
N PRO A 203 5.73 -4.21 -15.91
CA PRO A 203 4.93 -5.42 -16.22
C PRO A 203 4.08 -5.90 -15.03
N GLY A 204 4.28 -5.33 -13.86
CA GLY A 204 3.51 -5.67 -12.65
C GLY A 204 4.37 -5.91 -11.42
N SER A 205 3.70 -6.15 -10.31
CA SER A 205 4.30 -6.39 -8.99
C SER A 205 4.04 -7.79 -8.43
N ARG A 206 3.25 -8.60 -9.14
CA ARG A 206 2.88 -9.96 -8.77
C ARG A 206 3.35 -10.98 -9.82
N GLY A 207 3.65 -12.21 -9.40
CA GLY A 207 4.09 -13.28 -10.32
C GLY A 207 3.12 -13.50 -11.48
N SER A 208 1.82 -13.57 -11.20
CA SER A 208 0.79 -13.74 -12.23
C SER A 208 0.69 -12.56 -13.20
N GLU A 209 0.98 -11.34 -12.76
CA GLU A 209 1.06 -10.17 -13.64
C GLU A 209 2.26 -10.29 -14.57
N ILE A 210 3.43 -10.66 -14.03
CA ILE A 210 4.64 -10.86 -14.81
C ILE A 210 4.43 -11.94 -15.88
N GLU A 211 3.90 -13.10 -15.50
CA GLU A 211 3.65 -14.23 -16.44
C GLU A 211 2.75 -13.83 -17.61
N LEU A 212 1.74 -12.99 -17.37
CA LEU A 212 0.75 -12.63 -18.38
C LEU A 212 1.13 -11.38 -19.19
N ILE A 213 1.80 -10.41 -18.56
CA ILE A 213 2.02 -9.06 -19.14
C ILE A 213 3.43 -8.91 -19.70
N ALA A 214 4.45 -9.46 -19.03
CA ALA A 214 5.84 -9.26 -19.46
C ALA A 214 6.11 -9.77 -20.89
N PRO A 215 5.58 -10.92 -21.36
CA PRO A 215 5.80 -11.35 -22.74
C PRO A 215 5.33 -10.31 -23.76
N VAL A 216 4.15 -9.74 -23.59
CA VAL A 216 3.59 -8.71 -24.47
C VAL A 216 4.46 -7.43 -24.45
N PHE A 217 4.98 -7.07 -23.29
CA PHE A 217 5.88 -5.92 -23.18
C PHE A 217 7.23 -6.17 -23.84
N PHE A 218 7.78 -7.36 -23.73
CA PHE A 218 9.04 -7.72 -24.40
C PHE A 218 8.90 -7.72 -25.91
N GLU A 219 7.82 -8.26 -26.47
CA GLU A 219 7.50 -8.14 -27.89
C GLU A 219 7.39 -6.68 -28.31
N THR A 220 6.73 -5.85 -27.52
CA THR A 220 6.62 -4.40 -27.75
C THR A 220 7.99 -3.71 -27.75
N MET A 221 8.87 -4.06 -26.83
CA MET A 221 10.25 -3.54 -26.77
C MET A 221 11.02 -3.88 -28.05
N GLN A 222 10.90 -5.11 -28.55
CA GLN A 222 11.50 -5.54 -29.82
C GLN A 222 10.98 -4.71 -31.00
N LEU A 223 9.65 -4.56 -31.12
CA LEU A 223 9.02 -3.75 -32.17
C LEU A 223 9.45 -2.29 -32.11
N LEU A 224 9.54 -1.70 -30.91
CA LEU A 224 10.03 -0.33 -30.73
C LEU A 224 11.49 -0.20 -31.19
N THR A 225 12.33 -1.16 -30.84
CA THR A 225 13.75 -1.17 -31.26
C THR A 225 13.87 -1.22 -32.78
N GLU A 226 13.03 -2.02 -33.45
CA GLU A 226 13.00 -2.11 -34.89
C GLU A 226 12.48 -0.83 -35.57
N ARG A 227 11.44 -0.21 -35.01
CA ARG A 227 10.81 1.00 -35.59
C ARG A 227 11.65 2.26 -35.36
N LEU A 228 12.37 2.35 -34.27
CA LEU A 228 13.19 3.48 -33.89
C LEU A 228 14.68 3.25 -34.18
N LYS A 229 14.97 2.57 -35.31
CA LYS A 229 16.35 2.33 -35.77
C LYS A 229 17.12 3.66 -35.85
N GLY A 230 18.30 3.68 -35.22
CA GLY A 230 19.16 4.86 -35.15
C GLY A 230 19.01 5.71 -33.88
N GLN A 231 18.03 5.42 -33.02
CA GLN A 231 17.95 6.00 -31.69
C GLN A 231 18.52 5.04 -30.65
N LYS A 232 19.23 5.59 -29.65
CA LYS A 232 19.63 4.81 -28.47
C LYS A 232 18.40 4.62 -27.57
N LEU A 233 17.97 3.37 -27.38
CA LEU A 233 16.86 3.02 -26.52
C LEU A 233 17.38 2.30 -25.27
N HIS A 234 16.85 2.68 -24.12
CA HIS A 234 17.10 2.04 -22.83
C HIS A 234 15.76 1.67 -22.20
N PHE A 235 15.56 0.41 -21.89
CA PHE A 235 14.39 -0.08 -21.18
C PHE A 235 14.76 -0.32 -19.71
N LEU A 236 14.03 0.32 -18.81
CA LEU A 236 14.21 0.14 -17.38
C LEU A 236 13.04 -0.61 -16.81
N ILE A 237 13.29 -1.77 -16.22
CA ILE A 237 12.28 -2.63 -15.63
C ILE A 237 12.48 -2.63 -14.12
N PRO A 238 11.71 -1.84 -13.35
CA PRO A 238 11.79 -1.88 -11.89
C PRO A 238 11.20 -3.18 -11.37
N VAL A 239 11.97 -3.89 -10.56
CA VAL A 239 11.58 -5.17 -9.96
C VAL A 239 11.03 -4.92 -8.57
N ALA A 240 9.73 -5.16 -8.37
CA ALA A 240 9.04 -4.89 -7.11
C ALA A 240 9.59 -5.71 -5.92
N THR A 241 10.06 -6.93 -6.17
CA THR A 241 10.71 -7.78 -5.17
C THR A 241 11.81 -8.63 -5.82
N PRO A 242 12.90 -8.95 -5.10
CA PRO A 242 14.02 -9.75 -5.66
C PRO A 242 13.58 -11.07 -6.32
N ARG A 243 12.51 -11.69 -5.83
CA ARG A 243 11.97 -12.96 -6.36
C ARG A 243 11.39 -12.84 -7.77
N LEU A 244 11.02 -11.63 -8.19
CA LEU A 244 10.48 -11.40 -9.54
C LEU A 244 11.56 -11.10 -10.57
N ARG A 245 12.81 -11.06 -10.16
CA ARG A 245 13.94 -10.80 -11.06
C ARG A 245 14.15 -11.94 -12.04
N GLU A 246 14.26 -13.16 -11.52
CA GLU A 246 14.52 -14.35 -12.33
C GLU A 246 13.47 -14.55 -13.46
N PRO A 247 12.15 -14.48 -13.21
CA PRO A 247 11.13 -14.55 -14.27
C PRO A 247 11.21 -13.43 -15.31
N LEU A 248 11.83 -12.30 -15.00
CA LEU A 248 11.99 -11.18 -15.93
C LEU A 248 13.29 -11.24 -16.74
N GLU A 249 14.27 -12.05 -16.32
CA GLU A 249 15.55 -12.26 -17.01
C GLU A 249 15.52 -13.49 -17.94
N GLN A 250 14.48 -14.35 -17.86
CA GLN A 250 14.23 -15.50 -18.76
C GLN A 250 13.53 -15.07 -20.04
#